data_5706858229ee92f2cd51a84bb8c9f4eb
#
_entry.id   5706858229ee92f2cd51a84bb8c9f4eb
#
_cell.length_a   1.000
_cell.length_b   1.000
_cell.length_c   1.000
_cell.angle_alpha   90.00
_cell.angle_beta   90.00
_cell.angle_gamma   90.00
#
_symmetry.space_group_name_H-M   'P 1'
#
loop_
_entity.id
_entity.type
_entity.pdbx_description
1 polymer ?
#
loop_
_entity_poly.entity_id
_entity_poly.type
_entity_poly.pdbx_seq_one_letter_code
_entity_poly.pdbx_strand_id
1 'polypeptide(L)'
;MSSLTLLQAALRLANQTDGLQVPGHIAWRAHNESLSRSLKDGKDTLFICSASRNDELTAQYGQAQGVVFSPSSDEANSTAAVFANIYWEGFNAEPEFGRIAQSLCERLQRHGRLVFPAILSDEEAVALRAFTVEGLECNNALTESAVAEQLCEAGFHGITYELASEVPVSIQDGIEFRLFTVSAYKGKAGVCLDQGHAVIYKGPWKHTVDDDGHTYQRGVRTAVCEKTFNLLMSAPYQGQFIPVRCYVEPDLDKSGFFDCNTPSVRDPKVTKGLVPIAGSAEESCCADGSSCC
;
A
#
# COMPACT_ATOMS: atom_id res chain seq x y z
N MET A 1 -23.15 28.09 16.69
CA MET A 1 -23.62 26.80 17.19
C MET A 1 -22.44 26.15 17.91
N SER A 2 -22.64 25.64 19.12
CA SER A 2 -21.54 24.99 19.87
C SER A 2 -21.18 23.67 19.21
N SER A 3 -19.91 23.24 19.31
CA SER A 3 -19.42 21.95 18.80
C SER A 3 -20.25 20.77 19.34
N LEU A 4 -20.80 20.89 20.55
CA LEU A 4 -21.72 19.93 21.16
C LEU A 4 -23.02 19.76 20.37
N THR A 5 -23.53 20.82 19.75
CA THR A 5 -24.78 20.81 18.96
C THR A 5 -24.56 20.11 17.61
N LEU A 6 -23.39 20.27 17.01
CA LEU A 6 -23.00 19.56 15.79
C LEU A 6 -22.79 18.05 16.07
N LEU A 7 -22.17 17.73 17.20
CA LEU A 7 -21.97 16.36 17.66
C LEU A 7 -23.31 15.64 17.92
N GLN A 8 -24.24 16.32 18.59
CA GLN A 8 -25.60 15.79 18.84
C GLN A 8 -26.41 15.65 17.56
N ALA A 9 -26.20 16.54 16.58
CA ALA A 9 -26.86 16.43 15.28
C ALA A 9 -26.28 15.26 14.46
N ALA A 10 -24.96 15.04 14.51
CA ALA A 10 -24.31 13.91 13.87
C ALA A 10 -24.74 12.57 14.51
N LEU A 11 -24.81 12.49 15.84
CA LEU A 11 -25.34 11.32 16.57
C LEU A 11 -26.81 11.05 16.26
N ARG A 12 -27.64 12.10 16.09
CA ARG A 12 -29.04 11.94 15.68
C ARG A 12 -29.16 11.43 14.25
N LEU A 13 -28.32 11.92 13.32
CA LEU A 13 -28.25 11.38 11.96
C LEU A 13 -27.78 9.92 11.94
N ALA A 14 -26.75 9.57 12.68
CA ALA A 14 -26.27 8.20 12.80
C ALA A 14 -27.32 7.24 13.39
N ASN A 15 -28.15 7.73 14.33
CA ASN A 15 -29.23 6.94 14.96
C ASN A 15 -30.58 7.01 14.23
N GLN A 16 -30.78 7.92 13.27
CA GLN A 16 -32.03 8.06 12.50
C GLN A 16 -32.04 7.31 11.18
N THR A 17 -31.05 6.50 10.91
CA THR A 17 -30.91 5.78 9.64
C THR A 17 -31.69 4.45 9.57
N ASP A 18 -32.84 4.34 10.21
CA ASP A 18 -33.85 3.35 9.88
C ASP A 18 -34.42 3.56 8.47
N GLY A 19 -33.57 3.52 7.46
CA GLY A 19 -34.03 3.72 6.08
C GLY A 19 -33.05 4.34 5.10
N LEU A 20 -31.98 4.99 5.56
CA LEU A 20 -30.85 5.31 4.70
C LEU A 20 -29.92 4.08 4.66
N GLN A 21 -29.69 3.58 3.46
CA GLN A 21 -28.69 2.54 3.24
C GLN A 21 -27.33 3.08 3.69
N VAL A 22 -26.97 2.70 4.90
CA VAL A 22 -25.74 3.10 5.57
C VAL A 22 -24.54 2.51 4.82
N PRO A 23 -23.37 3.16 4.92
CA PRO A 23 -22.17 2.92 4.11
C PRO A 23 -21.51 1.53 4.07
N GLY A 24 -22.02 0.49 4.72
CA GLY A 24 -21.49 -0.88 4.62
C GLY A 24 -21.49 -1.45 3.22
N HIS A 25 -22.36 -0.92 2.42
CA HIS A 25 -22.20 -1.10 1.00
C HIS A 25 -20.83 -0.59 0.48
N ILE A 26 -20.09 0.26 1.20
CA ILE A 26 -18.83 0.80 0.72
C ILE A 26 -17.67 -0.15 1.01
N ALA A 27 -17.56 -0.73 2.20
CA ALA A 27 -16.58 -1.79 2.47
C ALA A 27 -16.85 -3.01 1.58
N TRP A 28 -18.11 -3.41 1.45
CA TRP A 28 -18.57 -4.46 0.56
C TRP A 28 -18.41 -4.10 -0.92
N ARG A 29 -18.59 -2.84 -1.30
CA ARG A 29 -18.38 -2.35 -2.66
C ARG A 29 -16.90 -2.45 -3.04
N ALA A 30 -15.98 -2.03 -2.19
CA ALA A 30 -14.55 -2.17 -2.41
C ALA A 30 -14.15 -3.65 -2.57
N HIS A 31 -14.67 -4.55 -1.74
CA HIS A 31 -14.49 -6.00 -1.88
C HIS A 31 -15.07 -6.56 -3.17
N ASN A 32 -16.31 -6.22 -3.50
CA ASN A 32 -16.97 -6.72 -4.71
C ASN A 32 -16.32 -6.17 -5.99
N GLU A 33 -15.90 -4.92 -6.00
CA GLU A 33 -15.16 -4.32 -7.11
C GLU A 33 -13.78 -4.98 -7.27
N SER A 34 -13.12 -5.27 -6.16
CA SER A 34 -11.83 -5.93 -6.13
C SER A 34 -11.92 -7.39 -6.55
N LEU A 35 -12.94 -8.11 -6.07
CA LEU A 35 -13.23 -9.47 -6.52
C LEU A 35 -13.52 -9.50 -8.02
N SER A 36 -14.40 -8.61 -8.50
CA SER A 36 -14.72 -8.49 -9.93
C SER A 36 -13.51 -8.16 -10.78
N ARG A 37 -12.59 -7.33 -10.26
CA ARG A 37 -11.33 -7.00 -10.93
C ARG A 37 -10.40 -8.21 -10.97
N SER A 38 -10.20 -8.89 -9.85
CA SER A 38 -9.35 -10.09 -9.77
C SER A 38 -9.84 -11.20 -10.67
N LEU A 39 -11.15 -11.43 -10.73
CA LEU A 39 -11.76 -12.39 -11.64
C LEU A 39 -11.54 -12.05 -13.12
N LYS A 40 -11.51 -10.75 -13.47
CA LYS A 40 -11.23 -10.29 -14.84
C LYS A 40 -9.74 -10.34 -15.17
N ASP A 41 -8.89 -9.95 -14.23
CA ASP A 41 -7.45 -9.82 -14.47
C ASP A 41 -6.71 -11.15 -14.33
N GLY A 42 -7.36 -12.22 -13.82
CA GLY A 42 -6.77 -13.54 -13.59
C GLY A 42 -5.59 -13.52 -12.60
N LYS A 43 -5.55 -12.51 -11.71
CA LYS A 43 -4.49 -12.38 -10.71
C LYS A 43 -4.81 -13.21 -9.48
N ASP A 44 -3.80 -13.90 -8.95
CA ASP A 44 -3.92 -14.66 -7.73
C ASP A 44 -4.32 -13.75 -6.56
N THR A 45 -5.49 -14.00 -6.01
CA THR A 45 -6.10 -13.17 -4.96
C THR A 45 -6.57 -14.05 -3.82
N LEU A 46 -6.21 -13.66 -2.59
CA LEU A 46 -6.66 -14.26 -1.35
C LEU A 46 -7.70 -13.35 -0.69
N PHE A 47 -8.84 -13.92 -0.31
CA PHE A 47 -9.85 -13.26 0.53
C PHE A 47 -9.85 -13.92 1.90
N ILE A 48 -9.65 -13.13 2.94
CA ILE A 48 -9.72 -13.53 4.34
C ILE A 48 -10.91 -12.78 4.97
N CYS A 49 -11.96 -13.52 5.31
CA CYS A 49 -13.20 -12.94 5.81
C CYS A 49 -13.83 -13.85 6.88
N SER A 50 -14.90 -13.38 7.52
CA SER A 50 -15.62 -14.19 8.52
C SER A 50 -16.10 -15.52 7.94
N ALA A 51 -16.26 -16.56 8.76
CA ALA A 51 -16.65 -17.89 8.32
C ALA A 51 -17.95 -17.90 7.50
N SER A 52 -18.99 -17.18 7.95
CA SER A 52 -20.26 -17.07 7.21
C SER A 52 -20.09 -16.42 5.84
N ARG A 53 -19.25 -15.42 5.75
CA ARG A 53 -18.95 -14.72 4.48
C ARG A 53 -18.10 -15.57 3.57
N ASN A 54 -17.14 -16.29 4.13
CA ASN A 54 -16.30 -17.24 3.40
C ASN A 54 -17.14 -18.32 2.72
N ASP A 55 -18.14 -18.89 3.43
CA ASP A 55 -19.04 -19.90 2.88
C ASP A 55 -19.87 -19.33 1.71
N GLU A 56 -20.42 -18.13 1.87
CA GLU A 56 -21.18 -17.44 0.80
C GLU A 56 -20.32 -17.20 -0.44
N LEU A 57 -19.12 -16.60 -0.27
CA LEU A 57 -18.22 -16.30 -1.38
C LEU A 57 -17.68 -17.57 -2.04
N THR A 58 -17.39 -18.60 -1.25
CA THR A 58 -16.94 -19.91 -1.77
C THR A 58 -18.06 -20.58 -2.58
N ALA A 59 -19.31 -20.54 -2.12
CA ALA A 59 -20.44 -21.09 -2.86
C ALA A 59 -20.64 -20.36 -4.21
N GLN A 60 -20.44 -19.06 -4.24
CA GLN A 60 -20.69 -18.25 -5.44
C GLN A 60 -19.48 -18.25 -6.40
N TYR A 61 -18.26 -18.22 -5.90
CA TYR A 61 -17.04 -17.96 -6.69
C TYR A 61 -15.93 -19.00 -6.48
N GLY A 62 -16.14 -20.05 -5.70
CA GLY A 62 -15.10 -21.05 -5.37
C GLY A 62 -14.53 -21.81 -6.57
N GLN A 63 -15.16 -21.73 -7.74
CA GLN A 63 -14.64 -22.28 -9.00
C GLN A 63 -13.85 -21.26 -9.84
N ALA A 64 -13.74 -20.00 -9.36
CA ALA A 64 -13.01 -18.97 -10.08
C ALA A 64 -11.50 -19.23 -10.02
N GLN A 65 -10.83 -19.20 -11.18
CA GLN A 65 -9.41 -19.40 -11.29
C GLN A 65 -8.65 -18.22 -10.63
N GLY A 66 -7.62 -18.51 -9.83
CA GLY A 66 -6.79 -17.49 -9.19
C GLY A 66 -7.41 -16.81 -7.97
N VAL A 67 -8.49 -17.34 -7.41
CA VAL A 67 -9.12 -16.80 -6.20
C VAL A 67 -9.17 -17.87 -5.11
N VAL A 68 -8.70 -17.52 -3.92
CA VAL A 68 -8.71 -18.36 -2.73
C VAL A 68 -9.48 -17.64 -1.63
N PHE A 69 -10.37 -18.36 -0.94
CA PHE A 69 -11.11 -17.86 0.21
C PHE A 69 -10.63 -18.58 1.47
N SER A 70 -10.45 -17.84 2.56
CA SER A 70 -10.03 -18.39 3.86
C SER A 70 -10.83 -17.74 5.00
N PRO A 71 -11.30 -18.54 5.98
CA PRO A 71 -12.06 -18.00 7.12
C PRO A 71 -11.16 -17.33 8.17
N SER A 72 -9.84 -17.50 8.10
CA SER A 72 -8.92 -16.89 9.06
C SER A 72 -7.56 -16.59 8.45
N SER A 73 -6.83 -15.65 9.08
CA SER A 73 -5.44 -15.36 8.72
C SER A 73 -4.51 -16.55 9.00
N ASP A 74 -4.78 -17.33 10.04
CA ASP A 74 -3.95 -18.48 10.44
C ASP A 74 -4.08 -19.67 9.49
N GLU A 75 -5.29 -20.01 9.06
CA GLU A 75 -5.50 -21.04 8.04
C GLU A 75 -4.91 -20.63 6.69
N ALA A 76 -5.00 -19.36 6.37
CA ALA A 76 -4.34 -18.81 5.20
C ALA A 76 -2.81 -19.02 5.25
N ASN A 77 -2.18 -19.05 6.44
CA ASN A 77 -0.74 -19.30 6.61
C ASN A 77 -0.29 -20.73 6.29
N SER A 78 -1.20 -21.68 6.16
CA SER A 78 -0.88 -23.10 5.91
C SER A 78 -0.41 -23.37 4.49
N THR A 79 -0.58 -22.45 3.54
CA THR A 79 -0.18 -22.62 2.14
C THR A 79 1.06 -21.78 1.82
N ALA A 80 2.06 -22.37 1.13
CA ALA A 80 3.24 -21.64 0.64
C ALA A 80 2.93 -20.72 -0.56
N ALA A 81 1.65 -20.53 -0.90
CA ALA A 81 1.24 -19.70 -2.04
C ALA A 81 1.45 -18.22 -1.76
N VAL A 82 1.91 -17.50 -2.77
CA VAL A 82 2.02 -16.03 -2.76
C VAL A 82 0.97 -15.42 -3.70
N PHE A 83 0.41 -14.28 -3.30
CA PHE A 83 -0.74 -13.67 -3.96
C PHE A 83 -0.39 -12.28 -4.50
N ALA A 84 -1.02 -11.91 -5.60
CA ALA A 84 -0.93 -10.54 -6.13
C ALA A 84 -1.77 -9.56 -5.31
N ASN A 85 -2.89 -10.04 -4.74
CA ASN A 85 -3.77 -9.24 -3.88
C ASN A 85 -4.21 -10.05 -2.67
N ILE A 86 -4.33 -9.38 -1.53
CA ILE A 86 -4.96 -9.91 -0.32
C ILE A 86 -6.04 -8.93 0.13
N TYR A 87 -7.24 -9.44 0.39
CA TYR A 87 -8.35 -8.71 1.00
C TYR A 87 -8.63 -9.32 2.37
N TRP A 88 -8.65 -8.48 3.40
CA TRP A 88 -8.76 -8.94 4.78
C TRP A 88 -9.81 -8.15 5.56
N GLU A 89 -10.80 -8.83 6.13
CA GLU A 89 -11.88 -8.22 6.90
C GLU A 89 -11.63 -8.21 8.43
N GLY A 90 -10.58 -8.88 8.91
CA GLY A 90 -10.36 -9.13 10.33
C GLY A 90 -9.69 -7.99 11.11
N PHE A 91 -9.41 -6.82 10.51
CA PHE A 91 -8.59 -5.78 11.13
C PHE A 91 -9.07 -5.40 12.56
N ASN A 92 -10.33 -5.06 12.71
CA ASN A 92 -10.87 -4.60 14.00
C ASN A 92 -11.24 -5.73 14.98
N ALA A 93 -11.22 -6.98 14.53
CA ALA A 93 -11.42 -8.15 15.40
C ALA A 93 -10.12 -8.64 16.04
N GLU A 94 -8.98 -8.36 15.41
CA GLU A 94 -7.67 -8.90 15.79
C GLU A 94 -6.85 -7.87 16.57
N PRO A 95 -6.38 -8.19 17.78
CA PRO A 95 -5.62 -7.24 18.61
C PRO A 95 -4.16 -7.07 18.17
N GLU A 96 -3.59 -8.04 17.43
CA GLU A 96 -2.16 -8.08 17.07
C GLU A 96 -1.94 -7.68 15.59
N PHE A 97 -2.46 -6.52 15.20
CA PHE A 97 -2.44 -6.07 13.81
C PHE A 97 -1.04 -6.11 13.18
N GLY A 98 0.00 -5.59 13.83
CA GLY A 98 1.36 -5.54 13.27
C GLY A 98 1.91 -6.92 12.92
N ARG A 99 1.70 -7.93 13.79
CA ARG A 99 2.12 -9.32 13.53
C ARG A 99 1.37 -9.93 12.32
N ILE A 100 0.07 -9.68 12.24
CA ILE A 100 -0.75 -10.17 11.14
C ILE A 100 -0.36 -9.47 9.84
N ALA A 101 -0.17 -8.15 9.87
CA ALA A 101 0.29 -7.37 8.72
C ALA A 101 1.61 -7.90 8.15
N GLN A 102 2.58 -8.23 9.02
CA GLN A 102 3.84 -8.84 8.61
C GLN A 102 3.62 -10.18 7.90
N SER A 103 2.81 -11.08 8.48
CA SER A 103 2.48 -12.37 7.88
C SER A 103 1.79 -12.21 6.51
N LEU A 104 0.86 -11.25 6.39
CA LEU A 104 0.18 -10.95 5.12
C LEU A 104 1.16 -10.37 4.08
N CYS A 105 2.12 -9.53 4.52
CA CYS A 105 3.16 -8.99 3.66
C CYS A 105 4.05 -10.10 3.07
N GLU A 106 4.46 -11.06 3.89
CA GLU A 106 5.26 -12.20 3.44
C GLU A 106 4.57 -13.00 2.33
N ARG A 107 3.25 -13.11 2.39
CA ARG A 107 2.42 -13.84 1.43
C ARG A 107 2.07 -13.07 0.16
N LEU A 108 2.40 -11.79 0.08
CA LEU A 108 2.24 -11.02 -1.14
C LEU A 108 3.41 -11.22 -2.08
N GLN A 109 3.13 -11.23 -3.37
CA GLN A 109 4.12 -11.07 -4.43
C GLN A 109 4.78 -9.69 -4.35
N ARG A 110 5.92 -9.51 -5.00
CA ARG A 110 6.53 -8.19 -5.17
C ARG A 110 5.50 -7.23 -5.79
N HIS A 111 5.33 -6.05 -5.21
CA HIS A 111 4.29 -5.07 -5.55
C HIS A 111 2.85 -5.57 -5.37
N GLY A 112 2.66 -6.68 -4.65
CA GLY A 112 1.34 -7.16 -4.28
C GLY A 112 0.64 -6.19 -3.33
N ARG A 113 -0.68 -6.21 -3.33
CA ARG A 113 -1.55 -5.26 -2.63
C ARG A 113 -2.32 -5.93 -1.51
N LEU A 114 -2.29 -5.32 -0.32
CA LEU A 114 -3.21 -5.58 0.79
C LEU A 114 -4.33 -4.53 0.78
N VAL A 115 -5.57 -4.94 0.97
CA VAL A 115 -6.73 -4.06 1.14
C VAL A 115 -7.59 -4.57 2.28
N PHE A 116 -8.03 -3.67 3.15
CA PHE A 116 -8.92 -4.03 4.25
C PHE A 116 -9.82 -2.86 4.66
N PRO A 117 -11.08 -3.14 5.06
CA PRO A 117 -11.90 -2.18 5.76
C PRO A 117 -11.36 -2.02 7.18
N ALA A 118 -11.30 -0.79 7.66
CA ALA A 118 -10.80 -0.46 8.99
C ALA A 118 -11.69 0.60 9.64
N ILE A 119 -12.14 0.32 10.85
CA ILE A 119 -12.72 1.33 11.72
C ILE A 119 -11.58 1.91 12.55
N LEU A 120 -11.23 3.16 12.27
CA LEU A 120 -10.12 3.87 12.90
C LEU A 120 -10.64 4.93 13.86
N SER A 121 -9.84 5.26 14.86
CA SER A 121 -10.15 6.28 15.85
C SER A 121 -9.29 7.53 15.65
N ASP A 122 -9.83 8.70 15.93
CA ASP A 122 -9.10 9.98 15.89
C ASP A 122 -8.15 10.16 17.07
N GLU A 123 -8.39 9.44 18.18
CA GLU A 123 -7.55 9.41 19.38
C GLU A 123 -7.35 7.98 19.87
N GLU A 124 -6.37 7.75 20.75
CA GLU A 124 -6.12 6.44 21.33
C GLU A 124 -7.31 5.98 22.19
N ALA A 125 -7.94 4.88 21.81
CA ALA A 125 -9.14 4.34 22.47
C ALA A 125 -8.80 3.31 23.55
N VAL A 126 -8.41 3.76 24.74
CA VAL A 126 -8.00 2.90 25.86
C VAL A 126 -9.13 2.01 26.39
N ALA A 127 -10.38 2.46 26.33
CA ALA A 127 -11.56 1.79 26.89
C ALA A 127 -12.68 1.61 25.85
N LEU A 128 -12.32 1.02 24.69
CA LEU A 128 -13.29 0.76 23.63
C LEU A 128 -14.38 -0.21 24.09
N ARG A 129 -15.62 0.20 23.97
CA ARG A 129 -16.78 -0.70 24.07
C ARG A 129 -17.04 -1.30 22.68
N ALA A 130 -16.95 -2.62 22.58
CA ALA A 130 -17.18 -3.33 21.33
C ALA A 130 -18.51 -2.95 20.67
N PHE A 131 -18.51 -2.79 19.37
CA PHE A 131 -19.69 -2.49 18.56
C PHE A 131 -19.59 -3.14 17.19
N THR A 132 -20.69 -3.17 16.46
CA THR A 132 -20.72 -3.74 15.11
C THR A 132 -21.26 -2.70 14.14
N VAL A 133 -20.58 -2.53 13.02
CA VAL A 133 -21.02 -1.70 11.90
C VAL A 133 -21.07 -2.59 10.67
N GLU A 134 -22.29 -2.85 10.18
CA GLU A 134 -22.54 -3.57 8.93
C GLU A 134 -21.86 -4.93 8.79
N GLY A 135 -21.83 -5.66 9.89
CA GLY A 135 -21.21 -6.97 9.95
C GLY A 135 -19.70 -6.94 10.25
N LEU A 136 -19.10 -5.75 10.34
CA LEU A 136 -17.73 -5.60 10.84
C LEU A 136 -17.77 -5.43 12.36
N GLU A 137 -17.16 -6.37 13.07
CA GLU A 137 -17.00 -6.29 14.52
C GLU A 137 -15.83 -5.37 14.84
N CYS A 138 -16.03 -4.41 15.74
CA CYS A 138 -15.00 -3.51 16.24
C CYS A 138 -14.72 -3.81 17.71
N ASN A 139 -13.76 -4.67 17.96
CA ASN A 139 -13.25 -5.02 19.28
C ASN A 139 -11.94 -4.30 19.60
N ASN A 140 -11.28 -3.78 18.56
CA ASN A 140 -10.03 -3.03 18.63
C ASN A 140 -10.07 -1.92 17.58
N ALA A 141 -9.55 -0.74 17.90
CA ALA A 141 -9.37 0.35 16.97
C ALA A 141 -8.01 1.00 17.20
N LEU A 142 -7.31 1.27 16.13
CA LEU A 142 -6.06 2.03 16.10
C LEU A 142 -6.34 3.40 15.48
N THR A 143 -5.46 4.36 15.77
CA THR A 143 -5.48 5.64 15.06
C THR A 143 -4.95 5.47 13.63
N GLU A 144 -5.28 6.42 12.75
CA GLU A 144 -4.80 6.41 11.36
C GLU A 144 -3.26 6.37 11.30
N SER A 145 -2.57 7.14 12.16
CA SER A 145 -1.11 7.16 12.22
C SER A 145 -0.52 5.83 12.68
N ALA A 146 -1.11 5.21 13.73
CA ALA A 146 -0.64 3.93 14.25
C ALA A 146 -0.77 2.80 13.22
N VAL A 147 -1.82 2.82 12.39
CA VAL A 147 -1.98 1.85 11.30
C VAL A 147 -0.90 2.06 10.24
N ALA A 148 -0.61 3.30 9.85
CA ALA A 148 0.45 3.58 8.88
C ALA A 148 1.82 3.13 9.38
N GLU A 149 2.15 3.45 10.64
CA GLU A 149 3.41 3.04 11.28
C GLU A 149 3.57 1.51 11.28
N GLN A 150 2.56 0.77 11.76
CA GLN A 150 2.61 -0.69 11.81
C GLN A 150 2.67 -1.34 10.42
N LEU A 151 2.03 -0.75 9.42
CA LEU A 151 2.15 -1.21 8.03
C LEU A 151 3.56 -0.97 7.48
N CYS A 152 4.17 0.19 7.72
CA CYS A 152 5.55 0.46 7.32
C CYS A 152 6.52 -0.51 8.00
N GLU A 153 6.38 -0.76 9.31
CA GLU A 153 7.18 -1.73 10.06
C GLU A 153 7.03 -3.16 9.53
N ALA A 154 5.82 -3.52 9.06
CA ALA A 154 5.55 -4.80 8.42
C ALA A 154 6.11 -4.94 6.98
N GLY A 155 6.73 -3.88 6.43
CA GLY A 155 7.34 -3.87 5.11
C GLY A 155 6.42 -3.42 3.98
N PHE A 156 5.29 -2.80 4.30
CA PHE A 156 4.43 -2.14 3.33
C PHE A 156 4.87 -0.71 3.05
N HIS A 157 4.41 -0.17 1.93
CA HIS A 157 4.56 1.22 1.53
C HIS A 157 3.37 1.62 0.64
N GLY A 158 3.30 2.89 0.24
CA GLY A 158 2.23 3.39 -0.62
C GLY A 158 0.87 3.26 0.04
N ILE A 159 0.83 3.52 1.34
CA ILE A 159 -0.37 3.38 2.17
C ILE A 159 -1.34 4.49 1.78
N THR A 160 -2.58 4.12 1.52
CA THR A 160 -3.66 5.06 1.18
C THR A 160 -4.89 4.78 1.99
N TYR A 161 -5.57 5.85 2.38
CA TYR A 161 -6.84 5.85 3.10
C TYR A 161 -7.93 6.38 2.19
N GLU A 162 -9.01 5.64 2.04
CA GLU A 162 -10.23 6.09 1.40
C GLU A 162 -11.32 6.14 2.47
N LEU A 163 -11.83 7.34 2.75
CA LEU A 163 -12.89 7.54 3.74
C LEU A 163 -14.20 6.97 3.21
N ALA A 164 -14.76 6.00 3.91
CA ALA A 164 -16.01 5.37 3.53
C ALA A 164 -17.24 6.19 3.97
N SER A 165 -17.12 6.97 5.06
CA SER A 165 -18.19 7.84 5.55
C SER A 165 -17.63 9.11 6.15
N GLU A 166 -18.18 10.26 5.77
CA GLU A 166 -17.85 11.57 6.39
C GLU A 166 -18.37 11.67 7.83
N VAL A 167 -19.38 10.87 8.17
CA VAL A 167 -19.97 10.84 9.52
C VAL A 167 -19.31 9.71 10.31
N PRO A 168 -18.93 9.94 11.60
CA PRO A 168 -18.46 8.85 12.45
C PRO A 168 -19.47 7.71 12.54
N VAL A 169 -19.00 6.47 12.47
CA VAL A 169 -19.84 5.29 12.64
C VAL A 169 -20.15 4.99 14.11
N SER A 170 -19.31 5.54 15.02
CA SER A 170 -19.53 5.52 16.47
C SER A 170 -18.82 6.70 17.13
N ILE A 171 -19.31 7.15 18.28
CA ILE A 171 -18.61 8.10 19.15
C ILE A 171 -18.69 7.56 20.57
N GLN A 172 -17.56 7.35 21.21
CA GLN A 172 -17.49 6.86 22.58
C GLN A 172 -16.54 7.75 23.40
N ASP A 173 -17.05 8.31 24.48
CA ASP A 173 -16.31 9.19 25.40
C ASP A 173 -15.59 10.37 24.71
N GLY A 174 -16.15 10.84 23.59
CA GLY A 174 -15.64 11.94 22.77
C GLY A 174 -14.75 11.50 21.60
N ILE A 175 -14.29 10.26 21.58
CA ILE A 175 -13.49 9.68 20.49
C ILE A 175 -14.39 9.32 19.32
N GLU A 176 -14.04 9.75 18.13
CA GLU A 176 -14.75 9.45 16.89
C GLU A 176 -14.17 8.20 16.22
N PHE A 177 -15.05 7.32 15.79
CA PHE A 177 -14.69 6.12 15.02
C PHE A 177 -15.24 6.28 13.60
N ARG A 178 -14.37 6.14 12.61
CA ARG A 178 -14.72 6.27 11.19
C ARG A 178 -14.32 5.04 10.40
N LEU A 179 -15.14 4.68 9.41
CA LEU A 179 -14.85 3.58 8.51
C LEU A 179 -14.01 4.06 7.32
N PHE A 180 -12.92 3.37 7.09
CA PHE A 180 -12.00 3.57 5.96
C PHE A 180 -11.83 2.28 5.16
N THR A 181 -11.43 2.42 3.91
CA THR A 181 -10.74 1.37 3.18
C THR A 181 -9.26 1.71 3.15
N VAL A 182 -8.43 0.86 3.72
CA VAL A 182 -6.97 1.00 3.72
C VAL A 182 -6.37 0.12 2.64
N SER A 183 -5.44 0.68 1.88
CA SER A 183 -4.66 -0.08 0.91
C SER A 183 -3.18 0.14 1.15
N ALA A 184 -2.38 -0.94 1.03
CA ALA A 184 -0.94 -0.91 1.17
C ALA A 184 -0.29 -1.88 0.18
N TYR A 185 0.95 -1.64 -0.20
CA TYR A 185 1.66 -2.44 -1.19
C TYR A 185 2.94 -3.02 -0.59
N LYS A 186 3.26 -4.28 -0.93
CA LYS A 186 4.52 -4.89 -0.50
C LYS A 186 5.70 -4.09 -1.02
N GLY A 187 6.60 -3.74 -0.12
CA GLY A 187 7.77 -2.92 -0.38
C GLY A 187 8.80 -3.58 -1.30
N LYS A 188 9.79 -2.79 -1.66
CA LYS A 188 10.95 -3.23 -2.43
C LYS A 188 11.93 -3.99 -1.53
N ALA A 189 12.57 -5.02 -2.07
CA ALA A 189 13.58 -5.81 -1.38
C ALA A 189 14.85 -5.97 -2.25
N GLY A 190 15.98 -6.29 -1.61
CA GLY A 190 17.26 -6.56 -2.25
C GLY A 190 18.15 -5.33 -2.40
N VAL A 191 19.25 -5.46 -3.13
CA VAL A 191 20.29 -4.44 -3.31
C VAL A 191 19.79 -3.29 -4.21
N CYS A 192 20.21 -2.06 -3.93
CA CYS A 192 19.95 -0.92 -4.79
C CYS A 192 21.00 -0.84 -5.89
N LEU A 193 20.60 -1.03 -7.14
CA LEU A 193 21.47 -1.00 -8.30
C LEU A 193 21.21 0.26 -9.13
N ASP A 194 22.29 0.86 -9.65
CA ASP A 194 22.22 2.03 -10.54
C ASP A 194 22.16 1.57 -12.00
N GLN A 195 21.02 1.74 -12.63
CA GLN A 195 20.82 1.53 -14.06
C GLN A 195 20.74 2.84 -14.86
N GLY A 196 21.18 3.95 -14.26
CA GLY A 196 21.17 5.26 -14.92
C GLY A 196 19.81 5.91 -15.03
N HIS A 197 18.77 5.35 -14.39
CA HIS A 197 17.42 5.87 -14.43
C HIS A 197 17.23 7.15 -13.60
N ALA A 198 16.20 7.91 -13.95
CA ALA A 198 15.69 9.01 -13.16
C ALA A 198 14.16 9.06 -13.23
N VAL A 199 13.59 9.80 -12.32
CA VAL A 199 12.16 10.17 -12.34
C VAL A 199 12.02 11.68 -12.21
N ILE A 200 10.91 12.22 -12.73
CA ILE A 200 10.54 13.62 -12.54
C ILE A 200 9.17 13.66 -11.89
N TYR A 201 9.10 14.21 -10.68
CA TYR A 201 7.81 14.42 -10.02
C TYR A 201 7.03 15.52 -10.74
N LYS A 202 5.77 15.21 -11.11
CA LYS A 202 4.92 16.12 -11.90
C LYS A 202 4.30 17.26 -11.06
N GLY A 203 4.20 17.08 -9.75
CA GLY A 203 3.44 17.99 -8.88
C GLY A 203 2.10 17.35 -8.45
N PRO A 204 1.19 18.12 -7.80
CA PRO A 204 1.16 19.59 -7.73
C PRO A 204 2.03 20.24 -6.65
N TRP A 205 2.45 19.52 -5.61
CA TRP A 205 3.25 20.09 -4.53
C TRP A 205 4.66 20.48 -5.00
N LYS A 206 5.33 21.31 -4.22
CA LYS A 206 6.73 21.69 -4.46
C LYS A 206 7.66 20.48 -4.48
N HIS A 207 7.42 19.55 -3.57
CA HIS A 207 8.10 18.25 -3.48
C HIS A 207 7.15 17.22 -2.84
N THR A 208 7.50 15.95 -2.97
CA THR A 208 6.89 14.84 -2.24
C THR A 208 7.99 13.97 -1.64
N VAL A 209 7.64 13.16 -0.64
CA VAL A 209 8.55 12.22 0.04
C VAL A 209 7.89 10.85 0.01
N ASP A 210 8.66 9.79 -0.27
CA ASP A 210 8.16 8.41 -0.16
C ASP A 210 8.40 7.84 1.24
N ASP A 211 7.86 6.64 1.50
CA ASP A 211 7.95 5.97 2.81
C ASP A 211 9.39 5.59 3.21
N ASP A 212 10.34 5.56 2.25
CA ASP A 212 11.77 5.38 2.50
C ASP A 212 12.51 6.71 2.77
N GLY A 213 11.82 7.85 2.78
CA GLY A 213 12.37 9.18 3.02
C GLY A 213 13.01 9.84 1.79
N HIS A 214 12.88 9.28 0.59
CA HIS A 214 13.41 9.93 -0.62
C HIS A 214 12.56 11.13 -0.98
N THR A 215 13.21 12.26 -1.24
CA THR A 215 12.56 13.51 -1.62
C THR A 215 12.60 13.73 -3.13
N TYR A 216 11.45 14.01 -3.72
CA TYR A 216 11.29 14.27 -5.15
C TYR A 216 10.80 15.71 -5.37
N GLN A 217 11.67 16.58 -5.86
CA GLN A 217 11.28 17.96 -6.18
C GLN A 217 10.59 18.02 -7.54
N ARG A 218 9.53 18.86 -7.63
CA ARG A 218 8.77 19.03 -8.87
C ARG A 218 9.66 19.52 -10.01
N GLY A 219 9.63 18.80 -11.13
CA GLY A 219 10.37 19.14 -12.35
C GLY A 219 11.85 18.77 -12.33
N VAL A 220 12.38 18.23 -11.22
CA VAL A 220 13.79 17.84 -11.11
C VAL A 220 13.96 16.39 -11.54
N ARG A 221 15.02 16.09 -12.31
CA ARG A 221 15.44 14.73 -12.67
C ARG A 221 16.13 14.08 -11.47
N THR A 222 15.37 13.46 -10.60
CA THR A 222 15.91 12.77 -9.43
C THR A 222 16.44 11.41 -9.85
N ALA A 223 17.72 11.15 -9.57
CA ALA A 223 18.31 9.83 -9.76
C ALA A 223 17.67 8.82 -8.82
N VAL A 224 17.40 7.61 -9.29
CA VAL A 224 16.80 6.54 -8.51
C VAL A 224 17.43 5.20 -8.87
N CYS A 225 17.46 4.27 -7.90
CA CYS A 225 17.85 2.89 -8.19
C CYS A 225 16.77 2.17 -9.01
N GLU A 226 17.13 1.06 -9.62
CA GLU A 226 16.22 0.21 -10.43
C GLU A 226 14.93 -0.11 -9.69
N LYS A 227 15.01 -0.51 -8.41
CA LYS A 227 13.85 -0.87 -7.60
C LYS A 227 12.89 0.29 -7.39
N THR A 228 13.43 1.47 -7.02
CA THR A 228 12.63 2.69 -6.82
C THR A 228 12.03 3.15 -8.13
N PHE A 229 12.77 3.04 -9.25
CA PHE A 229 12.21 3.35 -10.56
C PHE A 229 10.98 2.49 -10.87
N ASN A 230 11.07 1.17 -10.71
CA ASN A 230 9.97 0.24 -10.96
C ASN A 230 8.78 0.47 -10.00
N LEU A 231 9.08 0.77 -8.73
CA LEU A 231 8.08 1.12 -7.73
C LEU A 231 7.25 2.32 -8.16
N LEU A 232 7.90 3.43 -8.50
CA LEU A 232 7.25 4.68 -8.86
C LEU A 232 6.48 4.62 -10.19
N MET A 233 6.77 3.61 -11.01
CA MET A 233 6.01 3.32 -12.25
C MET A 233 4.83 2.40 -12.02
N SER A 234 4.67 1.87 -10.81
CA SER A 234 3.59 0.97 -10.41
C SER A 234 2.56 1.67 -9.51
N ALA A 235 1.43 1.02 -9.25
CA ALA A 235 0.46 1.49 -8.25
C ALA A 235 1.09 1.50 -6.84
N PRO A 236 0.74 2.47 -5.97
CA PRO A 236 -0.22 3.56 -6.18
C PRO A 236 0.38 4.80 -6.84
N TYR A 237 1.68 4.83 -7.13
CA TYR A 237 2.41 6.01 -7.61
C TYR A 237 2.26 6.28 -9.10
N GLN A 238 1.76 5.28 -9.84
CA GLN A 238 1.62 5.36 -11.30
C GLN A 238 0.89 6.64 -11.72
N GLY A 239 1.52 7.36 -12.64
CA GLY A 239 0.97 8.61 -13.16
C GLY A 239 1.43 9.88 -12.43
N GLN A 240 2.03 9.79 -11.24
CA GLN A 240 2.56 10.94 -10.51
C GLN A 240 3.96 11.36 -10.98
N PHE A 241 4.70 10.45 -11.60
CA PHE A 241 6.06 10.66 -12.08
C PHE A 241 6.15 10.49 -13.58
N ILE A 242 7.14 11.19 -14.19
CA ILE A 242 7.58 10.98 -15.57
C ILE A 242 8.79 10.06 -15.51
N PRO A 243 8.78 8.89 -16.18
CA PRO A 243 9.94 8.03 -16.27
C PRO A 243 11.01 8.64 -17.17
N VAL A 244 12.26 8.58 -16.73
CA VAL A 244 13.42 8.90 -17.53
C VAL A 244 14.33 7.68 -17.53
N ARG A 245 14.09 6.77 -18.49
CA ARG A 245 14.89 5.56 -18.64
C ARG A 245 16.24 5.88 -19.24
N CYS A 246 17.26 5.16 -18.81
CA CYS A 246 18.56 5.16 -19.48
C CYS A 246 18.40 4.51 -20.86
N TYR A 247 19.01 5.08 -21.90
CA TYR A 247 18.95 4.51 -23.26
C TYR A 247 19.84 3.28 -23.42
N VAL A 248 20.86 3.17 -22.59
CA VAL A 248 21.80 2.05 -22.54
C VAL A 248 21.80 1.53 -21.10
N GLU A 249 20.87 0.64 -20.80
CA GLU A 249 20.77 0.02 -19.47
C GLU A 249 21.87 -1.05 -19.34
N PRO A 250 22.72 -1.00 -18.29
CA PRO A 250 23.65 -2.09 -18.04
C PRO A 250 22.89 -3.34 -17.59
N ASP A 251 23.47 -4.51 -17.84
CA ASP A 251 22.98 -5.73 -17.24
C ASP A 251 22.98 -5.62 -15.70
N LEU A 252 22.01 -6.22 -15.02
CA LEU A 252 21.88 -6.09 -13.56
C LEU A 252 23.13 -6.56 -12.80
N ASP A 253 23.77 -7.60 -13.27
CA ASP A 253 25.01 -8.15 -12.70
C ASP A 253 26.25 -7.25 -12.91
N LYS A 254 26.18 -6.31 -13.83
CA LYS A 254 27.22 -5.30 -14.11
C LYS A 254 26.89 -3.93 -13.54
N SER A 255 25.69 -3.74 -12.99
CA SER A 255 25.26 -2.48 -12.41
C SER A 255 25.96 -2.20 -11.08
N GLY A 256 26.43 -0.99 -10.90
CA GLY A 256 27.02 -0.53 -9.64
C GLY A 256 25.96 -0.34 -8.55
N PHE A 257 26.43 -0.23 -7.30
CA PHE A 257 25.59 0.10 -6.16
C PHE A 257 25.08 1.53 -6.29
N PHE A 258 23.79 1.74 -5.96
CA PHE A 258 23.16 3.07 -5.88
C PHE A 258 22.98 3.48 -4.42
N ASP A 259 23.55 4.63 -4.04
CA ASP A 259 23.30 5.23 -2.72
C ASP A 259 21.94 5.90 -2.68
N CYS A 260 20.98 5.23 -2.08
CA CYS A 260 19.62 5.75 -1.91
C CYS A 260 19.50 6.82 -0.82
N ASN A 261 20.49 6.94 0.07
CA ASN A 261 20.43 7.89 1.20
C ASN A 261 20.81 9.31 0.79
N THR A 262 21.52 9.46 -0.34
CA THR A 262 21.96 10.76 -0.81
C THR A 262 21.15 11.19 -2.04
N PRO A 263 20.20 12.14 -1.88
CA PRO A 263 19.44 12.66 -3.02
C PRO A 263 20.35 13.25 -4.08
N SER A 264 20.21 12.83 -5.32
CA SER A 264 21.04 13.32 -6.41
C SER A 264 20.22 13.63 -7.67
N VAL A 265 20.71 14.61 -8.43
CA VAL A 265 20.14 14.94 -9.74
C VAL A 265 20.85 14.11 -10.81
N ARG A 266 20.08 13.40 -11.63
CA ARG A 266 20.65 12.62 -12.73
C ARG A 266 21.10 13.53 -13.88
N ASP A 267 22.38 13.48 -14.22
CA ASP A 267 22.85 14.16 -15.43
C ASP A 267 22.14 13.58 -16.66
N PRO A 268 21.56 14.44 -17.52
CA PRO A 268 20.96 13.98 -18.77
C PRO A 268 21.93 13.25 -19.71
N LYS A 269 23.22 13.44 -19.60
CA LYS A 269 24.21 12.71 -20.39
C LYS A 269 24.30 11.25 -20.00
N VAL A 270 24.13 10.93 -18.70
CA VAL A 270 24.08 9.56 -18.21
C VAL A 270 22.86 8.84 -18.78
N THR A 271 21.66 9.43 -18.68
CA THR A 271 20.44 8.80 -19.25
C THR A 271 20.50 8.63 -20.76
N LYS A 272 21.27 9.43 -21.47
CA LYS A 272 21.49 9.32 -22.91
C LYS A 272 22.59 8.32 -23.30
N GLY A 273 23.30 7.74 -22.33
CA GLY A 273 24.42 6.86 -22.57
C GLY A 273 25.67 7.57 -23.11
N LEU A 274 25.76 8.90 -22.93
CA LEU A 274 26.92 9.71 -23.37
C LEU A 274 28.04 9.78 -22.33
N VAL A 275 27.74 9.46 -21.10
CA VAL A 275 28.65 9.37 -19.96
C VAL A 275 28.34 8.10 -19.21
N PRO A 276 29.33 7.29 -18.79
CA PRO A 276 29.15 6.09 -18.02
C PRO A 276 28.41 6.35 -16.72
N ILE A 277 27.72 5.34 -16.22
CA ILE A 277 27.13 5.33 -14.87
C ILE A 277 28.28 5.16 -13.89
N ALA A 278 28.39 6.02 -12.90
CA ALA A 278 29.45 5.93 -11.89
C ALA A 278 29.44 4.57 -11.19
N GLY A 279 30.60 3.91 -11.10
CA GLY A 279 30.72 2.59 -10.46
C GLY A 279 30.26 1.39 -11.31
N SER A 280 29.92 1.59 -12.59
CA SER A 280 29.72 0.47 -13.51
C SER A 280 31.04 -0.20 -13.88
N ALA A 281 31.04 -1.52 -14.11
CA ALA A 281 32.24 -2.34 -14.38
C ALA A 281 33.03 -1.90 -15.62
N GLU A 282 32.50 -1.00 -16.46
CA GLU A 282 33.18 -0.49 -17.64
C GLU A 282 34.20 0.64 -17.35
N GLU A 283 34.19 1.25 -16.17
CA GLU A 283 35.21 2.27 -15.77
C GLU A 283 36.60 1.69 -15.46
N SER A 284 36.73 0.36 -15.39
CA SER A 284 37.96 -0.32 -14.95
C SER A 284 39.01 -0.53 -16.04
N CYS A 285 38.74 -0.23 -17.29
CA CYS A 285 39.66 -0.62 -18.38
C CYS A 285 40.67 0.47 -18.85
N CYS A 286 40.63 1.70 -18.33
CA CYS A 286 41.50 2.78 -18.86
C CYS A 286 42.21 3.63 -17.79
N ALA A 287 42.49 3.07 -16.59
CA ALA A 287 43.20 3.82 -15.55
C ALA A 287 44.74 3.62 -15.53
N ASP A 288 45.27 2.68 -16.33
CA ASP A 288 46.75 2.53 -16.47
C ASP A 288 47.19 2.83 -17.89
N GLY A 289 47.93 3.94 -18.02
CA GLY A 289 48.57 4.38 -19.25
C GLY A 289 49.66 3.44 -19.73
N SER A 290 49.29 2.24 -20.15
CA SER A 290 50.17 1.37 -20.96
C SER A 290 49.56 1.21 -22.35
N SER A 291 50.25 1.80 -23.34
CA SER A 291 49.94 1.65 -24.76
C SER A 291 49.85 0.18 -25.12
N CYS A 292 48.67 -0.25 -25.60
CA CYS A 292 48.58 -1.46 -26.41
C CYS A 292 48.54 -1.04 -27.88
N CYS A 293 49.58 -1.40 -28.61
CA CYS A 293 49.62 -1.45 -30.08
C CYS A 293 48.66 -2.50 -30.60
#